data_540f4a213ced7cbc332384755d5e7917
#
_entry.id   540f4a213ced7cbc332384755d5e7917
#
_cell.length_a   1.000
_cell.length_b   1.000
_cell.length_c   1.000
_cell.angle_alpha   90.00
_cell.angle_beta   90.00
_cell.angle_gamma   90.00
#
_symmetry.space_group_name_H-M   'P 1'
#
loop_
_entity.id
_entity.type
_entity.pdbx_description
1 polymer ?
#
loop_
_entity_poly.entity_id
_entity_poly.type
_entity_poly.pdbx_seq_one_letter_code
_entity_poly.pdbx_strand_id
1 'polypeptide(L)'
;MKFTLQHKDIQSKARAGLIETDHGIIQTPIFMPVGTAATVKAVHQHELRDDIKAQIILGNTYHLYLRPGLQVLENAGGLHKFNSWEKPLLTDSGGYQVFSLANSRKLTEEGATFKSHIDGSKHLFTPESVMDTERIIGADIMMAFDECTPYPCEYKYAKNSLGLTHRWLDRCINRFNETEPKYGYSQALFPIVQGSVYKDLRIQSAEYIASKGAEGNAIGGLSVGEPAEDMYAMTEVVCDILPTDKPRYLMGVGTPVNILESIALGVDMFDCVMPTRNARHGLLFTQEGIINIKNEKWKNDFSPVDVNGTSYVDKVYTKAYLRHLLICGEFLAAQIASIHNLAFYLWLVTEARKRIIDGTFYDWKKVMVVKLATRL
;
A
#
# COMPACT_ATOMS: atom_id res chain seq x y z
N MET A 1 -7.54 17.75 -0.23
CA MET A 1 -6.65 17.06 0.75
C MET A 1 -5.55 18.03 1.18
N LYS A 2 -5.03 17.94 2.44
CA LYS A 2 -3.94 18.78 2.93
C LYS A 2 -2.91 17.91 3.65
N PHE A 3 -1.61 18.18 3.40
CA PHE A 3 -0.51 17.56 4.16
C PHE A 3 0.19 18.60 5.01
N THR A 4 0.45 18.26 6.28
CA THR A 4 1.18 19.11 7.22
C THR A 4 2.35 18.34 7.79
N LEU A 5 3.57 18.71 7.41
CA LEU A 5 4.79 18.15 7.99
C LEU A 5 4.97 18.69 9.41
N GLN A 6 5.10 17.79 10.39
CA GLN A 6 5.21 18.16 11.82
C GLN A 6 6.63 18.04 12.34
N HIS A 7 7.33 16.93 12.03
CA HIS A 7 8.68 16.67 12.53
C HIS A 7 9.54 16.03 11.45
N LYS A 8 10.85 16.27 11.54
CA LYS A 8 11.90 15.57 10.77
C LYS A 8 12.91 15.00 11.75
N ASP A 9 13.32 13.76 11.50
CA ASP A 9 14.43 13.16 12.25
C ASP A 9 15.75 13.90 11.95
N ILE A 10 16.59 14.03 12.94
CA ILE A 10 17.86 14.77 12.80
C ILE A 10 19.00 13.90 12.23
N GLN A 11 18.87 12.59 12.27
CA GLN A 11 19.91 11.64 11.85
C GLN A 11 19.55 10.88 10.56
N SER A 12 18.33 11.05 10.06
CA SER A 12 17.83 10.42 8.83
C SER A 12 16.88 11.36 8.08
N LYS A 13 16.34 10.89 6.93
CA LYS A 13 15.31 11.62 6.19
C LYS A 13 13.90 11.31 6.68
N ALA A 14 13.76 10.53 7.77
CA ALA A 14 12.46 10.16 8.33
C ALA A 14 11.68 11.40 8.78
N ARG A 15 10.38 11.36 8.56
CA ARG A 15 9.50 12.48 8.85
C ARG A 15 8.13 12.03 9.36
N ALA A 16 7.51 12.83 10.18
CA ALA A 16 6.17 12.66 10.70
C ALA A 16 5.28 13.82 10.27
N GLY A 17 4.11 13.51 9.73
CA GLY A 17 3.14 14.49 9.24
C GLY A 17 1.70 14.09 9.50
N LEU A 18 0.78 14.92 9.01
CA LEU A 18 -0.65 14.68 8.97
C LEU A 18 -1.17 14.85 7.56
N ILE A 19 -2.00 13.91 7.10
CA ILE A 19 -2.81 14.05 5.89
C ILE A 19 -4.25 14.23 6.33
N GLU A 20 -4.89 15.31 5.89
CA GLU A 20 -6.29 15.62 6.18
C GLU A 20 -7.13 15.34 4.93
N THR A 21 -8.14 14.48 5.05
CA THR A 21 -9.15 14.18 4.04
C THR A 21 -10.53 14.47 4.60
N ASP A 22 -11.56 14.41 3.76
CA ASP A 22 -12.94 14.63 4.22
C ASP A 22 -13.45 13.48 5.12
N HIS A 23 -12.81 12.29 5.07
CA HIS A 23 -13.13 11.15 5.93
C HIS A 23 -12.20 11.02 7.16
N GLY A 24 -11.31 11.98 7.40
CA GLY A 24 -10.50 12.03 8.61
C GLY A 24 -9.02 12.31 8.41
N ILE A 25 -8.28 12.19 9.50
CA ILE A 25 -6.84 12.50 9.58
C ILE A 25 -6.03 11.20 9.56
N ILE A 26 -4.96 11.21 8.77
CA ILE A 26 -3.98 10.12 8.69
C ILE A 26 -2.66 10.62 9.26
N GLN A 27 -2.13 9.93 10.24
CA GLN A 27 -0.83 10.22 10.85
C GLN A 27 0.26 9.43 10.14
N THR A 28 1.20 10.12 9.51
CA THR A 28 2.33 9.48 8.82
C THR A 28 3.58 9.40 9.70
N PRO A 29 4.43 8.36 9.54
CA PRO A 29 4.33 7.25 8.58
C PRO A 29 3.11 6.37 8.83
N ILE A 30 2.52 5.80 7.75
CA ILE A 30 1.32 4.96 7.84
C ILE A 30 1.42 3.72 6.96
N PHE A 31 0.89 2.60 7.42
CA PHE A 31 0.65 1.40 6.64
C PHE A 31 -0.84 1.25 6.32
N MET A 32 -1.18 0.99 5.07
CA MET A 32 -2.54 0.83 4.57
C MET A 32 -2.87 -0.65 4.39
N PRO A 33 -3.74 -1.25 5.21
CA PRO A 33 -4.26 -2.59 4.96
C PRO A 33 -4.92 -2.69 3.59
N VAL A 34 -4.60 -3.76 2.83
CA VAL A 34 -5.11 -3.93 1.46
C VAL A 34 -6.45 -4.65 1.46
N GLY A 35 -7.47 -3.95 1.02
CA GLY A 35 -8.83 -4.44 0.82
C GLY A 35 -9.14 -4.69 -0.66
N THR A 36 -8.51 -5.68 -1.28
CA THR A 36 -8.51 -5.97 -2.73
C THR A 36 -9.90 -5.93 -3.38
N ALA A 37 -10.87 -6.60 -2.79
CA ALA A 37 -12.24 -6.71 -3.32
C ALA A 37 -13.24 -6.12 -2.31
N ALA A 38 -13.06 -4.85 -1.96
CA ALA A 38 -13.83 -4.11 -0.97
C ALA A 38 -13.68 -4.63 0.48
N THR A 39 -12.77 -5.57 0.75
CA THR A 39 -12.54 -6.12 2.09
C THR A 39 -11.08 -6.48 2.33
N VAL A 40 -10.60 -6.20 3.52
CA VAL A 40 -9.32 -6.75 4.02
C VAL A 40 -9.56 -8.20 4.40
N LYS A 41 -8.80 -9.12 3.80
CA LYS A 41 -9.07 -10.56 3.90
C LYS A 41 -9.04 -11.07 5.33
N ALA A 42 -10.12 -11.75 5.72
CA ALA A 42 -10.33 -12.39 7.02
C ALA A 42 -10.42 -11.42 8.22
N VAL A 43 -10.78 -10.15 7.98
CA VAL A 43 -10.92 -9.14 9.04
C VAL A 43 -12.20 -8.35 8.83
N HIS A 44 -13.01 -8.18 9.88
CA HIS A 44 -14.19 -7.33 9.84
C HIS A 44 -13.83 -5.83 9.92
N GLN A 45 -14.71 -4.98 9.38
CA GLN A 45 -14.49 -3.52 9.38
C GLN A 45 -14.36 -2.93 10.81
N HIS A 46 -15.14 -3.43 11.77
CA HIS A 46 -15.03 -2.98 13.16
C HIS A 46 -13.68 -3.35 13.80
N GLU A 47 -13.12 -4.54 13.49
CA GLU A 47 -11.80 -4.95 13.96
C GLU A 47 -10.70 -4.08 13.36
N LEU A 48 -10.81 -3.74 12.05
CA LEU A 48 -9.90 -2.79 11.40
C LEU A 48 -9.94 -1.41 12.05
N ARG A 49 -11.14 -0.91 12.37
CA ARG A 49 -11.35 0.42 12.92
C ARG A 49 -10.97 0.50 14.40
N ASP A 50 -11.46 -0.43 15.23
CA ASP A 50 -11.49 -0.28 16.69
C ASP A 50 -10.33 -1.02 17.38
N ASP A 51 -9.88 -2.15 16.84
CA ASP A 51 -8.84 -2.98 17.42
C ASP A 51 -7.47 -2.76 16.73
N ILE A 52 -7.41 -2.93 15.42
CA ILE A 52 -6.20 -2.70 14.62
C ILE A 52 -5.91 -1.20 14.50
N LYS A 53 -6.94 -0.35 14.58
CA LYS A 53 -6.86 1.12 14.50
C LYS A 53 -6.33 1.62 13.16
N ALA A 54 -6.70 0.95 12.08
CA ALA A 54 -6.37 1.41 10.74
C ALA A 54 -6.98 2.80 10.50
N GLN A 55 -6.16 3.72 9.98
CA GLN A 55 -6.59 5.10 9.70
C GLN A 55 -6.99 5.27 8.23
N ILE A 56 -6.49 4.41 7.36
CA ILE A 56 -6.77 4.36 5.93
C ILE A 56 -6.63 2.91 5.46
N ILE A 57 -7.42 2.51 4.47
CA ILE A 57 -7.28 1.23 3.77
C ILE A 57 -7.13 1.46 2.26
N LEU A 58 -6.62 0.45 1.55
CA LEU A 58 -6.43 0.50 0.11
C LEU A 58 -7.39 -0.46 -0.60
N GLY A 59 -8.09 0.04 -1.63
CA GLY A 59 -8.88 -0.77 -2.57
C GLY A 59 -8.16 -0.93 -3.91
N ASN A 60 -8.46 -2.02 -4.65
CA ASN A 60 -7.88 -2.24 -5.98
C ASN A 60 -8.88 -1.96 -7.08
N THR A 61 -8.63 -0.93 -7.87
CA THR A 61 -9.50 -0.47 -8.95
C THR A 61 -9.80 -1.55 -9.98
N TYR A 62 -8.79 -2.29 -10.44
CA TYR A 62 -8.99 -3.41 -11.37
C TYR A 62 -9.99 -4.46 -10.85
N HIS A 63 -9.85 -4.86 -9.59
CA HIS A 63 -10.74 -5.87 -9.00
C HIS A 63 -12.14 -5.33 -8.81
N LEU A 64 -12.29 -4.11 -8.32
CA LEU A 64 -13.57 -3.46 -8.08
C LEU A 64 -14.32 -3.18 -9.39
N TYR A 65 -13.61 -2.81 -10.46
CA TYR A 65 -14.15 -2.64 -11.81
C TYR A 65 -14.74 -3.95 -12.34
N LEU A 66 -14.04 -5.07 -12.21
CA LEU A 66 -14.52 -6.37 -12.68
C LEU A 66 -15.60 -6.98 -11.79
N ARG A 67 -15.48 -6.81 -10.47
CA ARG A 67 -16.43 -7.34 -9.49
C ARG A 67 -16.34 -6.56 -8.18
N PRO A 68 -17.41 -5.93 -7.71
CA PRO A 68 -18.81 -6.12 -8.10
C PRO A 68 -19.22 -5.43 -9.41
N GLY A 69 -18.36 -4.58 -9.99
CA GLY A 69 -18.63 -3.77 -11.17
C GLY A 69 -19.11 -2.35 -10.81
N LEU A 70 -18.89 -1.43 -11.72
CA LEU A 70 -19.10 0.00 -11.47
C LEU A 70 -20.55 0.36 -11.17
N GLN A 71 -21.51 -0.27 -11.87
CA GLN A 71 -22.94 0.00 -11.63
C GLN A 71 -23.37 -0.32 -10.20
N VAL A 72 -22.84 -1.42 -9.62
CA VAL A 72 -23.15 -1.81 -8.24
C VAL A 72 -22.55 -0.81 -7.26
N LEU A 73 -21.30 -0.38 -7.48
CA LEU A 73 -20.65 0.61 -6.62
C LEU A 73 -21.34 1.98 -6.69
N GLU A 74 -21.73 2.43 -7.89
CA GLU A 74 -22.44 3.68 -8.07
C GLU A 74 -23.80 3.67 -7.38
N ASN A 75 -24.58 2.59 -7.55
CA ASN A 75 -25.87 2.41 -6.88
C ASN A 75 -25.75 2.35 -5.36
N ALA A 76 -24.63 1.81 -4.85
CA ALA A 76 -24.35 1.81 -3.40
C ALA A 76 -23.97 3.18 -2.85
N GLY A 77 -23.59 4.13 -3.69
CA GLY A 77 -23.09 5.46 -3.28
C GLY A 77 -21.59 5.47 -2.98
N GLY A 78 -20.82 4.69 -3.75
CA GLY A 78 -19.36 4.55 -3.67
C GLY A 78 -18.89 3.46 -2.72
N LEU A 79 -17.55 3.27 -2.72
CA LEU A 79 -16.92 2.19 -1.97
C LEU A 79 -17.08 2.33 -0.47
N HIS A 80 -17.01 3.54 0.09
CA HIS A 80 -17.21 3.81 1.50
C HIS A 80 -18.55 3.24 2.01
N LYS A 81 -19.64 3.51 1.30
CA LYS A 81 -20.95 2.97 1.66
C LYS A 81 -21.09 1.50 1.37
N PHE A 82 -20.51 1.04 0.25
CA PHE A 82 -20.58 -0.36 -0.16
C PHE A 82 -19.93 -1.31 0.86
N ASN A 83 -18.78 -0.93 1.41
CA ASN A 83 -18.04 -1.76 2.35
C ASN A 83 -18.14 -1.30 3.83
N SER A 84 -18.97 -0.29 4.13
CA SER A 84 -19.17 0.27 5.47
C SER A 84 -17.86 0.75 6.12
N TRP A 85 -16.99 1.40 5.33
CA TRP A 85 -15.75 1.99 5.82
C TRP A 85 -15.84 3.51 5.82
N GLU A 86 -15.86 4.11 7.00
CA GLU A 86 -16.11 5.55 7.20
C GLU A 86 -14.83 6.40 7.29
N LYS A 87 -13.66 5.76 7.27
CA LYS A 87 -12.35 6.44 7.32
C LYS A 87 -11.73 6.57 5.92
N PRO A 88 -10.60 7.28 5.77
CA PRO A 88 -9.95 7.46 4.49
C PRO A 88 -9.74 6.18 3.68
N LEU A 89 -9.84 6.30 2.37
CA LEU A 89 -9.63 5.27 1.36
C LEU A 89 -8.65 5.75 0.29
N LEU A 90 -7.75 4.86 -0.13
CA LEU A 90 -6.95 5.03 -1.33
C LEU A 90 -7.30 3.92 -2.32
N THR A 91 -7.38 4.22 -3.62
CA THR A 91 -7.47 3.21 -4.67
C THR A 91 -6.28 3.29 -5.61
N ASP A 92 -5.71 2.11 -5.93
CA ASP A 92 -4.66 2.02 -6.95
C ASP A 92 -5.22 2.28 -8.35
N SER A 93 -4.34 2.48 -9.34
CA SER A 93 -4.75 2.75 -10.73
C SER A 93 -5.28 1.52 -11.49
N GLY A 94 -5.06 0.32 -10.96
CA GLY A 94 -5.28 -0.95 -11.67
C GLY A 94 -4.16 -1.32 -12.66
N GLY A 95 -3.18 -0.47 -12.90
CA GLY A 95 -2.08 -0.70 -13.85
C GLY A 95 -1.25 -1.92 -13.52
N TYR A 96 -0.86 -2.10 -12.26
CA TYR A 96 -0.12 -3.29 -11.82
C TYR A 96 -0.90 -4.59 -12.02
N GLN A 97 -2.20 -4.62 -11.75
CA GLN A 97 -3.04 -5.81 -11.90
C GLN A 97 -3.25 -6.16 -13.36
N VAL A 98 -3.41 -5.18 -14.24
CA VAL A 98 -3.39 -5.39 -15.71
C VAL A 98 -2.07 -6.00 -16.14
N PHE A 99 -0.96 -5.59 -15.50
CA PHE A 99 0.36 -6.19 -15.75
C PHE A 99 0.45 -7.62 -15.23
N SER A 100 0.09 -7.88 -13.98
CA SER A 100 0.40 -9.13 -13.27
C SER A 100 -0.62 -10.25 -13.46
N LEU A 101 -1.90 -9.92 -13.72
CA LEU A 101 -3.00 -10.87 -13.76
C LEU A 101 -3.56 -11.14 -15.16
N ALA A 102 -3.31 -10.25 -16.12
CA ALA A 102 -3.81 -10.42 -17.47
C ALA A 102 -2.95 -11.41 -18.25
N ASN A 103 -3.50 -12.57 -18.64
CA ASN A 103 -2.83 -13.57 -19.47
C ASN A 103 -2.43 -13.05 -20.85
N SER A 104 -3.08 -11.98 -21.33
CA SER A 104 -2.69 -11.23 -22.52
C SER A 104 -3.04 -9.77 -22.35
N ARG A 105 -2.05 -8.90 -22.51
CA ARG A 105 -2.25 -7.46 -22.52
C ARG A 105 -1.63 -6.86 -23.78
N LYS A 106 -2.21 -5.78 -24.25
CA LYS A 106 -1.63 -4.96 -25.32
C LYS A 106 -1.63 -3.51 -24.82
N LEU A 107 -0.44 -2.92 -24.79
CA LEU A 107 -0.24 -1.52 -24.46
C LEU A 107 -0.14 -0.71 -25.75
N THR A 108 -0.80 0.41 -25.78
CA THR A 108 -0.77 1.40 -26.86
C THR A 108 -0.77 2.81 -26.26
N GLU A 109 -0.60 3.83 -27.07
CA GLU A 109 -0.75 5.21 -26.62
C GLU A 109 -2.16 5.49 -26.05
N GLU A 110 -3.16 4.81 -26.58
CA GLU A 110 -4.55 4.95 -26.14
C GLU A 110 -4.74 4.43 -24.71
N GLY A 111 -4.17 3.26 -24.37
CA GLY A 111 -4.32 2.60 -23.07
C GLY A 111 -3.88 1.14 -23.09
N ALA A 112 -4.36 0.40 -22.10
CA ALA A 112 -4.08 -1.02 -21.90
C ALA A 112 -5.31 -1.88 -22.19
N THR A 113 -5.24 -2.69 -23.25
CA THR A 113 -6.24 -3.74 -23.51
C THR A 113 -5.85 -5.01 -22.79
N PHE A 114 -6.78 -5.64 -22.07
CA PHE A 114 -6.54 -6.87 -21.32
C PHE A 114 -7.75 -7.80 -21.34
N LYS A 115 -7.53 -9.06 -20.94
CA LYS A 115 -8.62 -10.03 -20.69
C LYS A 115 -8.83 -10.19 -19.19
N SER A 116 -10.08 -10.14 -18.77
CA SER A 116 -10.50 -10.41 -17.40
C SER A 116 -10.03 -11.82 -16.98
N HIS A 117 -9.43 -11.91 -15.79
CA HIS A 117 -9.05 -13.20 -15.18
C HIS A 117 -10.26 -13.98 -14.65
N ILE A 118 -11.45 -13.35 -14.59
CA ILE A 118 -12.67 -13.95 -14.06
C ILE A 118 -13.41 -14.76 -15.14
N ASP A 119 -13.60 -14.15 -16.32
CA ASP A 119 -14.46 -14.68 -17.39
C ASP A 119 -13.85 -14.60 -18.79
N GLY A 120 -12.63 -14.03 -18.91
CA GLY A 120 -11.92 -13.87 -20.18
C GLY A 120 -12.44 -12.74 -21.07
N SER A 121 -13.42 -11.96 -20.62
CA SER A 121 -13.93 -10.79 -21.35
C SER A 121 -12.82 -9.77 -21.63
N LYS A 122 -12.92 -9.07 -22.77
CA LYS A 122 -11.94 -8.10 -23.20
C LYS A 122 -12.30 -6.70 -22.73
N HIS A 123 -11.35 -6.02 -22.11
CA HIS A 123 -11.49 -4.66 -21.58
C HIS A 123 -10.39 -3.75 -22.09
N LEU A 124 -10.67 -2.44 -22.09
CA LEU A 124 -9.71 -1.39 -22.37
C LEU A 124 -9.72 -0.38 -21.22
N PHE A 125 -8.58 -0.20 -20.57
CA PHE A 125 -8.32 0.91 -19.66
C PHE A 125 -7.57 2.00 -20.42
N THR A 126 -8.18 3.17 -20.51
CA THR A 126 -7.52 4.41 -20.91
C THR A 126 -7.30 5.29 -19.67
N PRO A 127 -6.38 6.26 -19.68
CA PRO A 127 -6.25 7.21 -18.58
C PRO A 127 -7.59 7.84 -18.19
N GLU A 128 -8.40 8.24 -19.15
CA GLU A 128 -9.71 8.86 -18.91
C GLU A 128 -10.69 7.86 -18.26
N SER A 129 -10.78 6.64 -18.81
CA SER A 129 -11.71 5.63 -18.26
C SER A 129 -11.33 5.17 -16.86
N VAL A 130 -10.03 5.18 -16.52
CA VAL A 130 -9.57 4.90 -15.16
C VAL A 130 -9.97 6.03 -14.21
N MET A 131 -9.83 7.31 -14.60
CA MET A 131 -10.29 8.42 -13.78
C MET A 131 -11.81 8.38 -13.57
N ASP A 132 -12.59 8.06 -14.59
CA ASP A 132 -14.04 7.89 -14.47
C ASP A 132 -14.40 6.74 -13.52
N THR A 133 -13.66 5.63 -13.61
CA THR A 133 -13.79 4.48 -12.71
C THR A 133 -13.51 4.87 -11.26
N GLU A 134 -12.42 5.59 -11.02
CA GLU A 134 -12.02 6.07 -9.69
C GLU A 134 -13.04 7.07 -9.10
N ARG A 135 -13.66 7.92 -9.96
CA ARG A 135 -14.77 8.79 -9.53
C ARG A 135 -15.98 7.98 -9.06
N ILE A 136 -16.28 6.86 -9.73
CA ILE A 136 -17.39 5.96 -9.33
C ILE A 136 -17.05 5.18 -8.06
N ILE A 137 -15.80 4.72 -7.91
CA ILE A 137 -15.35 4.06 -6.68
C ILE A 137 -15.41 5.03 -5.50
N GLY A 138 -14.95 6.28 -5.69
CA GLY A 138 -15.09 7.34 -4.70
C GLY A 138 -14.11 7.23 -3.52
N ALA A 139 -12.85 6.85 -3.74
CA ALA A 139 -11.80 6.92 -2.73
C ALA A 139 -11.35 8.36 -2.48
N ASP A 140 -10.82 8.67 -1.29
CA ASP A 140 -10.24 9.99 -0.98
C ASP A 140 -8.98 10.27 -1.79
N ILE A 141 -8.19 9.23 -2.06
CA ILE A 141 -6.95 9.31 -2.84
C ILE A 141 -7.05 8.35 -4.03
N MET A 142 -6.92 8.91 -5.21
CA MET A 142 -6.94 8.21 -6.50
C MET A 142 -5.52 8.15 -7.05
N MET A 143 -5.11 7.00 -7.63
CA MET A 143 -3.81 6.88 -8.28
C MET A 143 -3.94 7.10 -9.78
N ALA A 144 -3.02 7.87 -10.37
CA ALA A 144 -2.97 8.04 -11.82
C ALA A 144 -2.65 6.71 -12.52
N PHE A 145 -3.23 6.50 -13.71
CA PHE A 145 -2.95 5.29 -14.49
C PHE A 145 -1.53 5.28 -15.02
N ASP A 146 -0.82 4.18 -14.80
CA ASP A 146 0.60 4.02 -15.12
C ASP A 146 0.92 2.65 -15.72
N GLU A 147 2.11 2.53 -16.30
CA GLU A 147 2.68 1.24 -16.67
C GLU A 147 3.76 0.83 -15.67
N CYS A 148 3.50 -0.26 -14.92
CA CYS A 148 4.51 -0.91 -14.09
C CYS A 148 5.35 -1.85 -14.97
N THR A 149 6.66 -1.59 -15.08
CA THR A 149 7.58 -2.44 -15.84
C THR A 149 7.95 -3.70 -15.04
N PRO A 150 8.26 -4.83 -15.73
CA PRO A 150 8.81 -6.01 -15.04
C PRO A 150 10.24 -5.74 -14.53
N TYR A 151 10.70 -6.61 -13.63
CA TYR A 151 12.11 -6.70 -13.28
C TYR A 151 12.63 -8.13 -13.56
N PRO A 152 13.81 -8.29 -14.18
CA PRO A 152 14.61 -7.25 -14.84
C PRO A 152 13.93 -6.70 -16.11
N CYS A 153 14.33 -5.49 -16.50
CA CYS A 153 13.76 -4.77 -17.63
C CYS A 153 14.90 -4.07 -18.41
N GLU A 154 14.86 -4.17 -19.72
CA GLU A 154 15.81 -3.47 -20.61
C GLU A 154 15.66 -1.95 -20.49
N TYR A 155 16.79 -1.21 -20.44
CA TYR A 155 16.78 0.26 -20.34
C TYR A 155 15.91 0.94 -21.39
N LYS A 156 16.00 0.49 -22.65
CA LYS A 156 15.18 1.06 -23.74
C LYS A 156 13.70 0.87 -23.51
N TYR A 157 13.31 -0.30 -22.98
CA TYR A 157 11.90 -0.56 -22.63
C TYR A 157 11.48 0.34 -21.47
N ALA A 158 12.26 0.39 -20.39
CA ALA A 158 11.96 1.24 -19.22
C ALA A 158 11.81 2.72 -19.62
N LYS A 159 12.67 3.24 -20.50
CA LYS A 159 12.61 4.61 -21.00
C LYS A 159 11.34 4.88 -21.84
N ASN A 160 10.96 3.93 -22.70
CA ASN A 160 9.73 4.08 -23.50
C ASN A 160 8.47 4.03 -22.63
N SER A 161 8.43 3.09 -21.68
CA SER A 161 7.37 2.94 -20.69
C SER A 161 7.21 4.20 -19.85
N LEU A 162 8.33 4.78 -19.39
CA LEU A 162 8.32 6.03 -18.65
C LEU A 162 7.68 7.16 -19.46
N GLY A 163 8.07 7.31 -20.73
CA GLY A 163 7.47 8.32 -21.62
C GLY A 163 5.97 8.11 -21.81
N LEU A 164 5.51 6.87 -21.93
CA LEU A 164 4.09 6.52 -22.01
C LEU A 164 3.36 6.89 -20.73
N THR A 165 3.90 6.49 -19.57
CA THR A 165 3.33 6.81 -18.24
C THR A 165 3.18 8.32 -18.04
N HIS A 166 4.16 9.12 -18.45
CA HIS A 166 4.07 10.59 -18.34
C HIS A 166 2.94 11.16 -19.22
N ARG A 167 2.79 10.70 -20.46
CA ARG A 167 1.68 11.14 -21.34
C ARG A 167 0.32 10.70 -20.81
N TRP A 168 0.23 9.49 -20.25
CA TRP A 168 -0.98 9.01 -19.58
C TRP A 168 -1.30 9.82 -18.33
N LEU A 169 -0.29 10.23 -17.56
CA LEU A 169 -0.48 11.11 -16.41
C LEU A 169 -1.12 12.46 -16.82
N ASP A 170 -0.63 13.08 -17.89
CA ASP A 170 -1.21 14.34 -18.37
C ASP A 170 -2.70 14.18 -18.75
N ARG A 171 -3.05 13.06 -19.38
CA ARG A 171 -4.43 12.72 -19.70
C ARG A 171 -5.27 12.45 -18.43
N CYS A 172 -4.69 11.75 -17.43
CA CYS A 172 -5.35 11.57 -16.12
C CYS A 172 -5.65 12.91 -15.45
N ILE A 173 -4.65 13.81 -15.41
CA ILE A 173 -4.81 15.15 -14.80
C ILE A 173 -5.90 15.94 -15.53
N ASN A 174 -5.89 15.96 -16.87
CA ASN A 174 -6.92 16.65 -17.65
C ASN A 174 -8.30 16.08 -17.32
N ARG A 175 -8.48 14.76 -17.36
CA ARG A 175 -9.77 14.12 -17.05
C ARG A 175 -10.21 14.33 -15.61
N PHE A 176 -9.28 14.30 -14.66
CA PHE A 176 -9.56 14.60 -13.25
C PHE A 176 -10.10 16.02 -13.06
N ASN A 177 -9.53 17.00 -13.78
CA ASN A 177 -9.97 18.40 -13.73
C ASN A 177 -11.29 18.67 -14.49
N GLU A 178 -11.64 17.83 -15.47
CA GLU A 178 -12.89 17.91 -16.21
C GLU A 178 -14.08 17.27 -15.48
N THR A 179 -13.82 16.46 -14.45
CA THR A 179 -14.83 15.67 -13.75
C THR A 179 -14.92 16.04 -12.27
N GLU A 180 -16.14 16.08 -11.75
CA GLU A 180 -16.40 16.37 -10.34
C GLU A 180 -16.51 15.09 -9.49
N PRO A 181 -16.17 15.16 -8.20
CA PRO A 181 -16.45 14.08 -7.25
C PRO A 181 -17.95 13.77 -7.18
N LYS A 182 -18.29 12.48 -7.14
CA LYS A 182 -19.70 12.04 -7.24
C LYS A 182 -20.48 12.09 -5.92
N TYR A 183 -19.79 12.05 -4.77
CA TYR A 183 -20.44 11.74 -3.49
C TYR A 183 -20.36 12.88 -2.46
N GLY A 184 -20.03 14.08 -2.88
CA GLY A 184 -20.08 15.29 -2.05
C GLY A 184 -18.85 15.52 -1.16
N TYR A 185 -17.74 14.80 -1.39
CA TYR A 185 -16.45 15.01 -0.76
C TYR A 185 -15.34 15.10 -1.81
N SER A 186 -14.23 15.72 -1.44
CA SER A 186 -13.09 15.91 -2.34
C SER A 186 -12.27 14.63 -2.52
N GLN A 187 -11.63 14.52 -3.69
CA GLN A 187 -10.69 13.45 -3.99
C GLN A 187 -9.36 14.05 -4.45
N ALA A 188 -8.24 13.47 -4.04
CA ALA A 188 -6.90 13.84 -4.47
C ALA A 188 -6.38 12.87 -5.52
N LEU A 189 -5.64 13.36 -6.52
CA LEU A 189 -4.96 12.53 -7.52
C LEU A 189 -3.46 12.46 -7.20
N PHE A 190 -2.92 11.25 -7.03
CA PHE A 190 -1.48 11.01 -6.85
C PHE A 190 -0.85 10.47 -8.13
N PRO A 191 0.08 11.20 -8.73
CA PRO A 191 0.93 10.68 -9.80
C PRO A 191 1.95 9.68 -9.28
N ILE A 192 2.47 8.82 -10.17
CA ILE A 192 3.37 7.71 -9.84
C ILE A 192 4.72 7.90 -10.55
N VAL A 193 5.80 7.97 -9.77
CA VAL A 193 7.17 7.93 -10.29
C VAL A 193 7.50 6.52 -10.74
N GLN A 194 7.91 6.36 -12.01
CA GLN A 194 8.37 5.10 -12.60
C GLN A 194 9.84 5.21 -13.02
N GLY A 195 10.44 4.19 -13.65
CA GLY A 195 11.82 4.22 -14.16
C GLY A 195 12.64 2.97 -13.84
N SER A 196 11.99 1.88 -13.38
CA SER A 196 12.66 0.63 -12.98
C SER A 196 13.79 0.90 -11.98
N VAL A 197 14.94 0.27 -12.10
CA VAL A 197 16.14 0.49 -11.27
C VAL A 197 17.18 1.41 -11.94
N TYR A 198 16.75 2.25 -12.89
CA TYR A 198 17.63 3.16 -13.61
C TYR A 198 17.58 4.56 -13.00
N LYS A 199 18.68 4.99 -12.37
CA LYS A 199 18.76 6.23 -11.61
C LYS A 199 18.37 7.47 -12.42
N ASP A 200 18.86 7.59 -13.65
CA ASP A 200 18.56 8.71 -14.56
C ASP A 200 17.07 8.77 -14.92
N LEU A 201 16.43 7.63 -15.16
CA LEU A 201 14.99 7.56 -15.41
C LEU A 201 14.18 7.91 -14.18
N ARG A 202 14.61 7.48 -12.98
CA ARG A 202 13.98 7.87 -11.70
C ARG A 202 14.06 9.36 -11.44
N ILE A 203 15.23 9.98 -11.73
CA ILE A 203 15.40 11.44 -11.63
C ILE A 203 14.44 12.13 -12.60
N GLN A 204 14.48 11.76 -13.88
CA GLN A 204 13.59 12.34 -14.89
C GLN A 204 12.12 12.22 -14.50
N SER A 205 11.72 11.07 -14.00
CA SER A 205 10.33 10.85 -13.57
C SER A 205 9.97 11.70 -12.35
N ALA A 206 10.81 11.72 -11.33
CA ALA A 206 10.55 12.46 -10.11
C ALA A 206 10.44 13.98 -10.37
N GLU A 207 11.31 14.54 -11.21
CA GLU A 207 11.25 15.94 -11.62
C GLU A 207 9.97 16.25 -12.40
N TYR A 208 9.59 15.38 -13.35
CA TYR A 208 8.35 15.52 -14.11
C TYR A 208 7.11 15.48 -13.20
N ILE A 209 7.05 14.49 -12.30
CA ILE A 209 5.96 14.33 -11.34
C ILE A 209 5.88 15.52 -10.39
N ALA A 210 7.01 15.96 -9.83
CA ALA A 210 7.08 17.12 -8.93
C ALA A 210 6.55 18.40 -9.61
N SER A 211 6.82 18.58 -10.91
CA SER A 211 6.36 19.74 -11.68
C SER A 211 4.84 19.82 -11.83
N LYS A 212 4.11 18.73 -11.61
CA LYS A 212 2.64 18.70 -11.70
C LYS A 212 1.95 19.34 -10.50
N GLY A 213 2.65 19.55 -9.39
CA GLY A 213 2.09 20.20 -8.20
C GLY A 213 0.96 19.45 -7.51
N ALA A 214 0.92 18.12 -7.65
CA ALA A 214 -0.11 17.27 -7.07
C ALA A 214 -0.14 17.33 -5.53
N GLU A 215 -1.25 16.92 -4.94
CA GLU A 215 -1.44 16.93 -3.47
C GLU A 215 -0.63 15.86 -2.73
N GLY A 216 -0.09 14.88 -3.44
CA GLY A 216 0.82 13.84 -2.97
C GLY A 216 1.43 13.10 -4.14
N ASN A 217 2.47 12.29 -3.91
CA ASN A 217 3.21 11.60 -4.96
C ASN A 217 3.51 10.16 -4.55
N ALA A 218 3.44 9.24 -5.51
CA ALA A 218 3.78 7.84 -5.28
C ALA A 218 5.06 7.43 -6.00
N ILE A 219 5.69 6.38 -5.47
CA ILE A 219 6.88 5.72 -6.01
C ILE A 219 6.46 4.30 -6.36
N GLY A 220 6.30 4.04 -7.66
CA GLY A 220 5.92 2.73 -8.18
C GLY A 220 7.06 2.01 -8.89
N GLY A 221 6.79 0.80 -9.40
CA GLY A 221 7.74 -0.01 -10.16
C GLY A 221 8.97 -0.45 -9.37
N LEU A 222 8.86 -0.54 -8.06
CA LEU A 222 9.80 -1.14 -7.12
C LEU A 222 9.08 -2.26 -6.35
N SER A 223 9.85 -3.12 -5.64
CA SER A 223 9.33 -4.33 -4.99
C SER A 223 8.67 -5.32 -5.97
N VAL A 224 9.23 -5.40 -7.19
CA VAL A 224 8.78 -6.28 -8.28
C VAL A 224 9.78 -7.40 -8.59
N GLY A 225 10.79 -7.59 -7.72
CA GLY A 225 11.78 -8.67 -7.81
C GLY A 225 13.24 -8.22 -7.74
N GLU A 226 13.51 -6.93 -7.70
CA GLU A 226 14.85 -6.36 -7.52
C GLU A 226 15.40 -6.61 -6.11
N PRO A 227 16.74 -6.60 -5.94
CA PRO A 227 17.39 -6.59 -4.63
C PRO A 227 16.91 -5.39 -3.78
N ALA A 228 16.85 -5.58 -2.46
CA ALA A 228 16.40 -4.52 -1.55
C ALA A 228 17.28 -3.27 -1.61
N GLU A 229 18.58 -3.43 -1.83
CA GLU A 229 19.55 -2.35 -1.98
C GLU A 229 19.23 -1.45 -3.17
N ASP A 230 18.83 -2.03 -4.30
CA ASP A 230 18.42 -1.29 -5.51
C ASP A 230 17.12 -0.52 -5.24
N MET A 231 16.15 -1.15 -4.56
CA MET A 231 14.91 -0.50 -4.15
C MET A 231 15.21 0.70 -3.24
N TYR A 232 16.07 0.55 -2.23
CA TYR A 232 16.42 1.65 -1.32
C TYR A 232 17.14 2.78 -2.05
N ALA A 233 18.13 2.45 -2.90
CA ALA A 233 18.86 3.45 -3.66
C ALA A 233 17.94 4.27 -4.58
N MET A 234 17.00 3.63 -5.27
CA MET A 234 16.04 4.32 -6.13
C MET A 234 15.01 5.13 -5.32
N THR A 235 14.57 4.61 -4.18
CA THR A 235 13.68 5.33 -3.26
C THR A 235 14.33 6.59 -2.72
N GLU A 236 15.60 6.51 -2.33
CA GLU A 236 16.36 7.67 -1.85
C GLU A 236 16.47 8.76 -2.90
N VAL A 237 16.89 8.40 -4.12
CA VAL A 237 17.00 9.33 -5.25
C VAL A 237 15.68 10.07 -5.50
N VAL A 238 14.56 9.35 -5.48
CA VAL A 238 13.24 9.93 -5.72
C VAL A 238 12.82 10.83 -4.56
N CYS A 239 13.03 10.39 -3.31
CA CYS A 239 12.69 11.19 -2.12
C CYS A 239 13.48 12.50 -2.01
N ASP A 240 14.69 12.58 -2.58
CA ASP A 240 15.48 13.81 -2.61
C ASP A 240 14.91 14.87 -3.57
N ILE A 241 14.12 14.45 -4.55
CA ILE A 241 13.55 15.32 -5.59
C ILE A 241 12.10 15.70 -5.27
N LEU A 242 11.30 14.76 -4.76
CA LEU A 242 9.88 14.99 -4.49
C LEU A 242 9.68 16.09 -3.42
N PRO A 243 8.64 16.95 -3.58
CA PRO A 243 8.35 18.04 -2.67
C PRO A 243 8.28 17.61 -1.20
N THR A 244 8.84 18.42 -0.31
CA THR A 244 8.88 18.11 1.13
C THR A 244 7.55 18.44 1.83
N ASP A 245 6.72 19.28 1.25
CA ASP A 245 5.39 19.66 1.72
C ASP A 245 4.26 18.77 1.19
N LYS A 246 4.61 17.63 0.57
CA LYS A 246 3.67 16.64 0.05
C LYS A 246 3.98 15.26 0.61
N PRO A 247 2.97 14.39 0.82
CA PRO A 247 3.19 13.01 1.23
C PRO A 247 3.80 12.18 0.10
N ARG A 248 4.62 11.19 0.48
CA ARG A 248 5.31 10.26 -0.40
C ARG A 248 4.87 8.84 -0.11
N TYR A 249 4.32 8.18 -1.10
CA TYR A 249 3.79 6.84 -0.99
C TYR A 249 4.66 5.84 -1.77
N LEU A 250 5.30 4.89 -1.08
CA LEU A 250 6.03 3.78 -1.70
C LEU A 250 5.10 2.58 -1.84
N MET A 251 4.77 2.25 -3.09
CA MET A 251 3.73 1.27 -3.42
C MET A 251 4.23 -0.18 -3.28
N GLY A 252 3.40 -1.03 -2.67
CA GLY A 252 3.63 -2.49 -2.61
C GLY A 252 4.73 -2.96 -1.65
N VAL A 253 5.28 -2.08 -0.83
CA VAL A 253 6.36 -2.39 0.12
C VAL A 253 5.80 -2.58 1.53
N GLY A 254 6.16 -3.57 2.23
CA GLY A 254 6.45 -4.96 2.08
C GLY A 254 6.88 -5.57 3.41
N THR A 255 8.13 -5.93 3.58
CA THR A 255 8.59 -6.50 4.86
C THR A 255 8.70 -5.41 5.93
N PRO A 256 8.58 -5.77 7.24
CA PRO A 256 8.79 -4.80 8.32
C PRO A 256 10.13 -4.07 8.25
N VAL A 257 11.19 -4.77 7.84
CA VAL A 257 12.53 -4.19 7.64
C VAL A 257 12.50 -3.16 6.51
N ASN A 258 11.91 -3.50 5.35
CA ASN A 258 11.85 -2.59 4.20
C ASN A 258 11.05 -1.31 4.54
N ILE A 259 10.00 -1.44 5.35
CA ILE A 259 9.21 -0.28 5.83
C ILE A 259 10.08 0.65 6.67
N LEU A 260 10.81 0.12 7.68
CA LEU A 260 11.66 0.95 8.53
C LEU A 260 12.81 1.61 7.76
N GLU A 261 13.45 0.88 6.84
CA GLU A 261 14.50 1.45 5.99
C GLU A 261 13.94 2.54 5.07
N SER A 262 12.77 2.34 4.47
CA SER A 262 12.15 3.34 3.60
C SER A 262 11.61 4.56 4.36
N ILE A 263 11.15 4.40 5.61
CA ILE A 263 10.84 5.54 6.49
C ILE A 263 12.09 6.39 6.70
N ALA A 264 13.26 5.76 6.94
CA ALA A 264 14.53 6.47 7.11
C ALA A 264 14.94 7.28 5.84
N LEU A 265 14.45 6.88 4.66
CA LEU A 265 14.66 7.56 3.38
C LEU A 265 13.63 8.67 3.10
N GLY A 266 12.63 8.85 3.96
CA GLY A 266 11.64 9.91 3.86
C GLY A 266 10.31 9.52 3.23
N VAL A 267 9.95 8.25 3.22
CA VAL A 267 8.64 7.74 2.79
C VAL A 267 7.62 7.87 3.92
N ASP A 268 6.38 8.23 3.57
CA ASP A 268 5.28 8.47 4.50
C ASP A 268 4.20 7.40 4.51
N MET A 269 3.95 6.75 3.36
CA MET A 269 2.82 5.85 3.18
C MET A 269 3.27 4.53 2.55
N PHE A 270 2.68 3.43 3.00
CA PHE A 270 2.99 2.07 2.55
C PHE A 270 1.72 1.25 2.42
N ASP A 271 1.74 0.29 1.51
CA ASP A 271 0.79 -0.82 1.43
C ASP A 271 1.51 -2.12 1.10
N CYS A 272 0.95 -3.23 1.49
CA CYS A 272 1.33 -4.55 0.98
C CYS A 272 0.29 -5.60 1.37
N VAL A 273 0.14 -6.62 0.54
CA VAL A 273 -0.69 -7.79 0.86
C VAL A 273 -0.04 -8.77 1.83
N MET A 274 1.26 -8.59 2.13
CA MET A 274 2.03 -9.52 2.96
C MET A 274 1.42 -9.81 4.34
N PRO A 275 0.93 -8.83 5.12
CA PRO A 275 0.41 -9.12 6.45
C PRO A 275 -0.66 -10.19 6.43
N THR A 276 -1.69 -10.03 5.61
CA THR A 276 -2.80 -10.98 5.53
C THR A 276 -2.46 -12.22 4.70
N ARG A 277 -1.63 -12.11 3.64
CA ARG A 277 -1.17 -13.26 2.86
C ARG A 277 -0.31 -14.20 3.69
N ASN A 278 0.69 -13.66 4.39
CA ASN A 278 1.58 -14.43 5.24
C ASN A 278 0.85 -15.04 6.44
N ALA A 279 -0.09 -14.32 7.04
CA ALA A 279 -0.95 -14.80 8.11
C ALA A 279 -1.66 -16.10 7.74
N ARG A 280 -2.32 -16.12 6.57
CA ARG A 280 -3.03 -17.31 6.06
C ARG A 280 -2.11 -18.50 5.77
N HIS A 281 -0.81 -18.27 5.66
CA HIS A 281 0.21 -19.30 5.49
C HIS A 281 0.96 -19.62 6.79
N GLY A 282 0.59 -18.98 7.91
CA GLY A 282 1.13 -19.23 9.23
C GLY A 282 2.44 -18.50 9.55
N LEU A 283 2.77 -17.46 8.79
CA LEU A 283 3.90 -16.59 9.09
C LEU A 283 3.42 -15.35 9.84
N LEU A 284 3.92 -15.18 11.06
CA LEU A 284 3.54 -14.09 11.96
C LEU A 284 4.74 -13.18 12.20
N PHE A 285 4.46 -11.88 12.31
CA PHE A 285 5.46 -10.85 12.62
C PHE A 285 5.27 -10.38 14.06
N THR A 286 6.34 -10.44 14.86
CA THR A 286 6.32 -9.96 16.24
C THR A 286 7.43 -8.94 16.47
N GLN A 287 7.41 -8.27 17.63
CA GLN A 287 8.44 -7.31 18.00
C GLN A 287 9.83 -7.95 18.20
N GLU A 288 9.88 -9.27 18.41
CA GLU A 288 11.13 -10.00 18.60
C GLU A 288 11.61 -10.77 17.34
N GLY A 289 10.74 -10.86 16.32
CA GLY A 289 11.10 -11.54 15.07
C GLY A 289 9.92 -12.22 14.39
N ILE A 290 10.24 -13.14 13.48
CA ILE A 290 9.27 -13.83 12.61
C ILE A 290 9.00 -15.23 13.17
N ILE A 291 7.73 -15.56 13.37
CA ILE A 291 7.26 -16.88 13.79
C ILE A 291 6.67 -17.61 12.58
N ASN A 292 7.14 -18.82 12.28
CA ASN A 292 6.36 -19.76 11.51
C ASN A 292 5.58 -20.66 12.48
N ILE A 293 4.30 -20.37 12.66
CA ILE A 293 3.45 -21.04 13.64
C ILE A 293 3.22 -22.53 13.31
N LYS A 294 3.50 -22.97 12.08
CA LYS A 294 3.43 -24.39 11.70
C LYS A 294 4.52 -25.26 12.36
N ASN A 295 5.62 -24.66 12.80
CA ASN A 295 6.73 -25.40 13.39
C ASN A 295 6.28 -26.19 14.62
N GLU A 296 6.81 -27.41 14.76
CA GLU A 296 6.43 -28.37 15.83
C GLU A 296 6.71 -27.83 17.24
N LYS A 297 7.70 -26.99 17.40
CA LYS A 297 8.06 -26.39 18.70
C LYS A 297 6.93 -25.58 19.34
N TRP A 298 5.97 -25.08 18.55
CA TRP A 298 4.84 -24.29 19.04
C TRP A 298 3.67 -25.15 19.51
N LYS A 299 3.71 -26.47 19.33
CA LYS A 299 2.60 -27.40 19.65
C LYS A 299 2.18 -27.33 21.11
N ASN A 300 3.15 -27.18 22.01
CA ASN A 300 2.92 -27.11 23.46
C ASN A 300 3.26 -25.74 24.04
N ASP A 301 3.32 -24.69 23.22
CA ASP A 301 3.53 -23.33 23.67
C ASP A 301 2.17 -22.65 23.95
N PHE A 302 1.78 -22.63 25.23
CA PHE A 302 0.53 -22.03 25.70
C PHE A 302 0.68 -20.54 26.04
N SER A 303 1.81 -19.92 25.70
CA SER A 303 1.97 -18.47 25.82
C SER A 303 1.16 -17.73 24.75
N PRO A 304 0.84 -16.45 24.94
CA PRO A 304 0.18 -15.61 23.94
C PRO A 304 0.90 -15.63 22.58
N VAL A 305 0.18 -15.35 21.51
CA VAL A 305 0.75 -15.27 20.14
C VAL A 305 1.92 -14.28 20.12
N ASP A 306 1.72 -13.09 20.67
CA ASP A 306 2.76 -12.11 20.97
C ASP A 306 2.49 -11.44 22.31
N VAL A 307 3.41 -11.60 23.29
CA VAL A 307 3.27 -10.96 24.63
C VAL A 307 3.22 -9.44 24.54
N ASN A 308 3.89 -8.87 23.53
CA ASN A 308 3.95 -7.43 23.28
C ASN A 308 2.93 -6.99 22.22
N GLY A 309 2.08 -7.91 21.74
CA GLY A 309 1.08 -7.64 20.71
C GLY A 309 0.02 -6.65 21.19
N THR A 310 -0.50 -5.88 20.25
CA THR A 310 -1.43 -4.77 20.52
C THR A 310 -2.90 -5.13 20.29
N SER A 311 -3.17 -6.25 19.61
CA SER A 311 -4.53 -6.70 19.31
C SER A 311 -5.13 -7.57 20.44
N TYR A 312 -6.46 -7.70 20.43
CA TYR A 312 -7.12 -8.58 21.39
C TYR A 312 -6.75 -10.05 21.18
N VAL A 313 -6.50 -10.46 19.93
CA VAL A 313 -6.15 -11.86 19.62
C VAL A 313 -4.83 -12.29 20.28
N ASP A 314 -3.89 -11.34 20.46
CA ASP A 314 -2.61 -11.58 21.11
C ASP A 314 -2.75 -11.89 22.60
N LYS A 315 -3.84 -11.44 23.22
CA LYS A 315 -4.11 -11.63 24.65
C LYS A 315 -4.98 -12.86 24.93
N VAL A 316 -5.85 -13.20 23.97
CA VAL A 316 -6.86 -14.26 24.14
C VAL A 316 -6.36 -15.61 23.68
N TYR A 317 -5.57 -15.67 22.61
CA TYR A 317 -5.17 -16.92 22.00
C TYR A 317 -3.70 -17.27 22.24
N THR A 318 -3.42 -18.58 22.31
CA THR A 318 -2.05 -19.12 22.48
C THR A 318 -1.46 -19.58 21.14
N LYS A 319 -0.13 -19.65 21.08
CA LYS A 319 0.58 -20.20 19.92
C LYS A 319 0.15 -21.66 19.62
N ALA A 320 0.01 -22.48 20.65
CA ALA A 320 -0.44 -23.86 20.52
C ALA A 320 -1.84 -23.95 19.86
N TYR A 321 -2.78 -23.14 20.29
CA TYR A 321 -4.14 -23.11 19.75
C TYR A 321 -4.15 -22.59 18.31
N LEU A 322 -3.47 -21.48 18.02
CA LEU A 322 -3.38 -20.95 16.66
C LEU A 322 -2.73 -21.94 15.69
N ARG A 323 -1.66 -22.63 16.15
CA ARG A 323 -1.04 -23.71 15.36
C ARG A 323 -2.05 -24.81 15.08
N HIS A 324 -2.78 -25.30 16.08
CA HIS A 324 -3.80 -26.34 15.92
C HIS A 324 -4.83 -25.93 14.84
N LEU A 325 -5.43 -24.74 14.97
CA LEU A 325 -6.40 -24.25 14.00
C LEU A 325 -5.85 -24.20 12.56
N LEU A 326 -4.60 -23.74 12.41
CA LEU A 326 -3.98 -23.65 11.09
C LEU A 326 -3.71 -25.03 10.47
N ILE A 327 -3.29 -26.01 11.28
CA ILE A 327 -3.07 -27.40 10.81
C ILE A 327 -4.39 -28.07 10.43
N CYS A 328 -5.47 -27.78 11.17
CA CYS A 328 -6.82 -28.28 10.85
C CYS A 328 -7.49 -27.54 9.68
N GLY A 329 -6.93 -26.42 9.21
CA GLY A 329 -7.49 -25.63 8.11
C GLY A 329 -8.71 -24.78 8.51
N GLU A 330 -8.86 -24.48 9.82
CA GLU A 330 -9.97 -23.67 10.33
C GLU A 330 -9.87 -22.21 9.88
N PHE A 331 -10.99 -21.62 9.45
CA PHE A 331 -11.04 -20.21 9.03
C PHE A 331 -10.63 -19.25 10.14
N LEU A 332 -10.90 -19.60 11.39
CA LEU A 332 -10.52 -18.78 12.55
C LEU A 332 -9.00 -18.58 12.62
N ALA A 333 -8.18 -19.51 12.16
CA ALA A 333 -6.74 -19.34 12.07
C ALA A 333 -6.35 -18.14 11.20
N ALA A 334 -6.99 -18.01 10.04
CA ALA A 334 -6.75 -16.89 9.12
C ALA A 334 -7.18 -15.55 9.73
N GLN A 335 -8.28 -15.52 10.50
CA GLN A 335 -8.75 -14.32 11.18
C GLN A 335 -7.77 -13.88 12.28
N ILE A 336 -7.45 -14.78 13.22
CA ILE A 336 -6.51 -14.50 14.32
C ILE A 336 -5.17 -14.01 13.77
N ALA A 337 -4.58 -14.75 12.84
CA ALA A 337 -3.28 -14.42 12.28
C ALA A 337 -3.29 -13.11 11.47
N SER A 338 -4.38 -12.80 10.74
CA SER A 338 -4.50 -11.55 9.97
C SER A 338 -4.64 -10.33 10.87
N ILE A 339 -5.47 -10.42 11.92
CA ILE A 339 -5.62 -9.36 12.92
C ILE A 339 -4.29 -9.11 13.62
N HIS A 340 -3.61 -10.16 14.08
CA HIS A 340 -2.28 -10.06 14.68
C HIS A 340 -1.28 -9.35 13.78
N ASN A 341 -1.10 -9.82 12.55
CA ASN A 341 -0.12 -9.24 11.63
C ASN A 341 -0.44 -7.78 11.26
N LEU A 342 -1.70 -7.44 11.03
CA LEU A 342 -2.10 -6.07 10.75
C LEU A 342 -1.88 -5.16 11.96
N ALA A 343 -2.24 -5.60 13.15
CA ALA A 343 -1.99 -4.84 14.37
C ALA A 343 -0.49 -4.60 14.58
N PHE A 344 0.36 -5.61 14.30
CA PHE A 344 1.81 -5.46 14.33
C PHE A 344 2.31 -4.40 13.32
N TYR A 345 1.82 -4.41 12.07
CA TYR A 345 2.24 -3.43 11.06
C TYR A 345 1.81 -2.00 11.43
N LEU A 346 0.61 -1.83 11.98
CA LEU A 346 0.15 -0.52 12.45
C LEU A 346 0.94 -0.06 13.69
N TRP A 347 1.25 -0.98 14.62
CA TRP A 347 2.15 -0.69 15.74
C TRP A 347 3.53 -0.22 15.25
N LEU A 348 4.12 -0.91 14.27
CA LEU A 348 5.46 -0.61 13.73
C LEU A 348 5.55 0.83 13.22
N VAL A 349 4.61 1.27 12.39
CA VAL A 349 4.62 2.64 11.84
C VAL A 349 4.24 3.68 12.90
N THR A 350 3.37 3.33 13.86
CA THR A 350 3.01 4.21 14.98
C THR A 350 4.18 4.43 15.91
N GLU A 351 4.92 3.37 16.25
CA GLU A 351 6.13 3.49 17.06
C GLU A 351 7.24 4.24 16.31
N ALA A 352 7.41 3.98 15.00
CA ALA A 352 8.34 4.75 14.17
C ALA A 352 8.01 6.25 14.21
N ARG A 353 6.73 6.62 14.05
CA ARG A 353 6.27 8.01 14.19
C ARG A 353 6.63 8.61 15.53
N LYS A 354 6.35 7.91 16.62
CA LYS A 354 6.68 8.36 17.97
C LYS A 354 8.20 8.60 18.11
N ARG A 355 9.02 7.67 17.63
CA ARG A 355 10.49 7.77 17.67
C ARG A 355 11.03 8.93 16.83
N ILE A 356 10.38 9.26 15.69
CA ILE A 356 10.71 10.45 14.89
C ILE A 356 10.43 11.71 15.69
N ILE A 357 9.28 11.82 16.34
CA ILE A 357 8.89 12.97 17.16
C ILE A 357 9.82 13.14 18.36
N ASP A 358 10.20 12.05 19.02
CA ASP A 358 11.08 12.02 20.18
C ASP A 358 12.57 12.16 19.81
N GLY A 359 12.94 12.17 18.49
CA GLY A 359 14.32 12.27 18.02
C GLY A 359 15.16 11.01 18.26
N THR A 360 14.52 9.84 18.47
CA THR A 360 15.19 8.56 18.78
C THR A 360 15.02 7.51 17.69
N PHE A 361 14.48 7.90 16.53
CA PHE A 361 14.12 6.96 15.45
C PHE A 361 15.33 6.21 14.90
N TYR A 362 16.42 6.89 14.59
CA TYR A 362 17.57 6.30 13.91
C TYR A 362 18.21 5.16 14.72
N ASP A 363 18.44 5.36 16.01
CA ASP A 363 19.04 4.34 16.88
C ASP A 363 18.07 3.21 17.18
N TRP A 364 16.79 3.51 17.41
CA TRP A 364 15.73 2.50 17.55
C TRP A 364 15.62 1.63 16.29
N LYS A 365 15.63 2.23 15.09
CA LYS A 365 15.57 1.53 13.81
C LYS A 365 16.70 0.50 13.69
N LYS A 366 17.94 0.87 14.00
CA LYS A 366 19.11 -0.04 13.93
C LYS A 366 18.89 -1.33 14.74
N VAL A 367 18.32 -1.20 15.91
CA VAL A 367 18.02 -2.35 16.77
C VAL A 367 16.86 -3.17 16.20
N MET A 368 15.81 -2.48 15.77
CA MET A 368 14.59 -3.14 15.28
C MET A 368 14.79 -3.91 13.98
N VAL A 369 15.55 -3.41 13.03
CA VAL A 369 15.77 -4.11 11.76
C VAL A 369 16.46 -5.46 11.97
N VAL A 370 17.38 -5.56 12.96
CA VAL A 370 18.03 -6.83 13.32
C VAL A 370 17.02 -7.81 13.92
N LYS A 371 16.21 -7.35 14.87
CA LYS A 371 15.16 -8.17 15.49
C LYS A 371 14.15 -8.67 14.45
N LEU A 372 13.62 -7.76 13.62
CA LEU A 372 12.60 -8.07 12.63
C LEU A 372 13.07 -8.98 11.48
N ALA A 373 14.37 -9.11 11.27
CA ALA A 373 14.97 -10.07 10.35
C ALA A 373 15.16 -11.46 10.97
N THR A 374 15.09 -11.58 12.31
CA THR A 374 15.33 -12.82 13.04
C THR A 374 14.15 -13.78 12.92
N ARG A 375 14.45 -15.07 12.70
CA ARG A 375 13.44 -16.15 12.75
C ARG A 375 13.48 -16.82 14.13
N LEU A 376 12.33 -16.80 14.78
CA LEU A 376 12.11 -17.40 16.10
C LEU A 376 11.75 -18.88 16.00
#